data_3714f49a5fa44003eb325d0a2834e1e8
#
_entry.id   3714f49a5fa44003eb325d0a2834e1e8
#
_cell.length_a   1.000
_cell.length_b   1.000
_cell.length_c   1.000
_cell.angle_alpha   90.00
_cell.angle_beta   90.00
_cell.angle_gamma   90.00
#
_symmetry.space_group_name_H-M   'P 1'
#
loop_
_entity.id
_entity.type
_entity.pdbx_description
1 polymer ?
#
loop_
_entity_poly.entity_id
_entity_poly.type
_entity_poly.pdbx_seq_one_letter_code
_entity_poly.pdbx_strand_id
1 'polypeptide(L)'
;ICSGKKINQQSLFYYNFDKKEKKKKINYNHYESNNKLFTLFTSGSTGVPKGIQHSSAPYLIYSKYSSSNKFGMNKNSVVLTASDAGWINGHTYALFGPLSLGATTVLLESPMLVIDELFLIKLLKLQINILYLPVTIIRIMKKLFSKKKITNHKLQTLGSMGEPLAPSVGSWITKKMKMNKNSIVNTYFQTETAGIISSPKYSEDCKSRPHGSVGDTTNKIIKLNIKSNKKPQEIKILTPWPGLMKRVING
;
A
#
# COMPACT_ATOMS: atom_id res chain seq x y z
N ILE A 1 5.78 -26.67 -3.24
CA ILE A 1 4.43 -27.21 -2.97
C ILE A 1 4.03 -26.70 -1.60
N CYS A 2 3.01 -25.85 -1.55
CA CYS A 2 2.49 -25.32 -0.29
C CYS A 2 1.51 -26.33 0.30
N SER A 3 1.78 -26.86 1.49
CA SER A 3 0.81 -27.65 2.24
C SER A 3 0.02 -26.72 3.17
N GLY A 4 -1.23 -26.41 2.81
CA GLY A 4 -2.12 -25.62 3.66
C GLY A 4 -2.95 -26.55 4.56
N LYS A 5 -2.95 -26.33 5.87
CA LYS A 5 -3.93 -26.93 6.77
C LYS A 5 -5.18 -26.06 6.83
N LYS A 6 -6.32 -26.64 6.45
CA LYS A 6 -7.64 -26.03 6.62
C LYS A 6 -8.01 -26.11 8.11
N ILE A 7 -8.11 -25.00 8.79
CA ILE A 7 -8.54 -24.93 10.17
C ILE A 7 -9.93 -24.29 10.19
N ASN A 8 -10.97 -25.08 10.29
CA ASN A 8 -12.41 -24.77 10.40
C ASN A 8 -12.93 -23.47 9.72
N GLN A 9 -14.13 -23.49 9.19
CA GLN A 9 -14.81 -22.53 8.27
C GLN A 9 -14.69 -21.00 8.52
N GLN A 10 -13.87 -20.56 9.47
CA GLN A 10 -13.49 -19.18 9.75
C GLN A 10 -11.98 -19.01 9.94
N SER A 11 -11.16 -19.81 9.30
CA SER A 11 -9.75 -19.94 9.63
C SER A 11 -8.87 -19.21 8.63
N LEU A 12 -7.93 -18.48 9.19
CA LEU A 12 -6.73 -17.97 8.52
C LEU A 12 -5.96 -19.16 7.92
N PHE A 13 -5.74 -19.16 6.61
CA PHE A 13 -4.84 -20.11 5.97
C PHE A 13 -3.41 -19.66 6.25
N TYR A 14 -2.69 -20.44 7.05
CA TYR A 14 -1.25 -20.33 7.21
C TYR A 14 -0.56 -21.18 6.17
N TYR A 15 0.17 -20.56 5.26
CA TYR A 15 1.17 -21.26 4.48
C TYR A 15 2.48 -21.23 5.28
N ASN A 16 2.76 -22.31 6.02
CA ASN A 16 4.09 -22.54 6.54
C ASN A 16 4.95 -23.02 5.37
N PHE A 17 5.85 -22.17 4.89
CA PHE A 17 6.98 -22.64 4.09
C PHE A 17 7.86 -23.49 5.00
N ASP A 18 7.76 -24.80 4.87
CA ASP A 18 8.53 -25.73 5.68
C ASP A 18 10.02 -25.44 5.48
N LYS A 19 10.71 -25.06 6.55
CA LYS A 19 12.15 -24.75 6.53
C LYS A 19 13.04 -25.93 6.09
N LYS A 20 12.43 -27.10 5.85
CA LYS A 20 13.08 -28.34 5.43
C LYS A 20 13.18 -28.52 3.90
N GLU A 21 12.57 -27.67 3.08
CA GLU A 21 12.89 -27.76 1.66
C GLU A 21 14.35 -27.38 1.46
N LYS A 22 15.14 -28.39 1.03
CA LYS A 22 16.53 -28.19 0.56
C LYS A 22 16.52 -26.98 -0.36
N LYS A 23 17.36 -25.98 -0.07
CA LYS A 23 17.54 -24.79 -0.90
C LYS A 23 17.74 -25.26 -2.36
N LYS A 24 16.68 -25.30 -3.14
CA LYS A 24 16.82 -25.52 -4.57
C LYS A 24 17.69 -24.40 -5.11
N LYS A 25 18.75 -24.77 -5.83
CA LYS A 25 19.62 -23.80 -6.47
C LYS A 25 18.74 -23.00 -7.45
N ILE A 26 18.47 -21.76 -7.10
CA ILE A 26 17.68 -20.87 -7.96
C ILE A 26 18.63 -20.47 -9.09
N ASN A 27 18.35 -20.88 -10.30
CA ASN A 27 19.07 -20.37 -11.47
C ASN A 27 18.57 -18.95 -11.71
N TYR A 28 19.46 -17.99 -11.49
CA TYR A 28 19.20 -16.59 -11.80
C TYR A 28 19.45 -16.37 -13.31
N ASN A 29 18.41 -16.01 -14.02
CA ASN A 29 18.57 -15.47 -15.35
C ASN A 29 18.99 -14.00 -15.22
N HIS A 30 20.04 -13.64 -15.93
CA HIS A 30 20.43 -12.22 -16.03
C HIS A 30 19.48 -11.53 -17.00
N TYR A 31 18.69 -10.60 -16.49
CA TYR A 31 17.83 -9.73 -17.28
C TYR A 31 18.38 -8.31 -17.25
N GLU A 32 18.21 -7.60 -18.35
CA GLU A 32 18.49 -6.18 -18.38
C GLU A 32 17.58 -5.44 -17.38
N SER A 33 18.12 -4.45 -16.70
CA SER A 33 17.41 -3.69 -15.67
C SER A 33 16.10 -3.07 -16.17
N ASN A 34 16.04 -2.78 -17.46
CA ASN A 34 14.87 -2.15 -18.09
C ASN A 34 13.91 -3.14 -18.76
N ASN A 35 14.05 -4.44 -18.53
CA ASN A 35 13.10 -5.41 -19.03
C ASN A 35 11.70 -5.18 -18.44
N LYS A 36 10.69 -5.61 -19.20
CA LYS A 36 9.29 -5.60 -18.76
C LYS A 36 9.12 -6.48 -17.54
N LEU A 37 8.50 -5.94 -16.49
CA LEU A 37 8.13 -6.70 -15.30
C LEU A 37 6.69 -7.19 -15.39
N PHE A 38 5.75 -6.27 -15.56
CA PHE A 38 4.33 -6.56 -15.75
C PHE A 38 3.62 -5.45 -16.52
N THR A 39 2.37 -5.70 -16.89
CA THR A 39 1.43 -4.72 -17.43
C THR A 39 0.13 -4.79 -16.63
N LEU A 40 -0.36 -3.65 -16.15
CA LEU A 40 -1.67 -3.51 -15.53
C LEU A 40 -2.58 -2.66 -16.42
N PHE A 41 -3.81 -3.12 -16.57
CA PHE A 41 -4.83 -2.37 -17.31
C PHE A 41 -5.59 -1.43 -16.38
N THR A 42 -5.78 -0.20 -16.82
CA THR A 42 -6.58 0.81 -16.11
C THR A 42 -7.71 1.29 -17.01
N SER A 43 -8.82 1.72 -16.39
CA SER A 43 -9.89 2.39 -17.13
C SER A 43 -9.34 3.72 -17.67
N GLY A 44 -9.12 3.79 -18.99
CA GLY A 44 -8.69 5.04 -19.63
C GLY A 44 -9.75 6.12 -19.53
N SER A 45 -9.34 7.38 -19.50
CA SER A 45 -10.24 8.55 -19.57
C SER A 45 -11.14 8.57 -20.82
N THR A 46 -10.76 7.83 -21.86
CA THR A 46 -11.47 7.68 -23.14
C THR A 46 -12.40 6.45 -23.19
N GLY A 47 -12.56 5.72 -22.09
CA GLY A 47 -13.37 4.49 -22.02
C GLY A 47 -12.67 3.23 -22.51
N VAL A 48 -11.57 3.34 -23.27
CA VAL A 48 -10.76 2.19 -23.69
C VAL A 48 -9.70 1.89 -22.61
N PRO A 49 -9.58 0.63 -22.14
CA PRO A 49 -8.56 0.27 -21.16
C PRO A 49 -7.15 0.54 -21.69
N LYS A 50 -6.29 1.09 -20.84
CA LYS A 50 -4.87 1.32 -21.13
C LYS A 50 -4.02 0.33 -20.37
N GLY A 51 -3.09 -0.34 -21.06
CA GLY A 51 -2.08 -1.18 -20.43
C GLY A 51 -0.89 -0.35 -19.97
N ILE A 52 -0.69 -0.24 -18.66
CA ILE A 52 0.47 0.45 -18.06
C ILE A 52 1.55 -0.57 -17.82
N GLN A 53 2.67 -0.42 -18.53
CA GLN A 53 3.82 -1.32 -18.43
C GLN A 53 4.91 -0.74 -17.54
N HIS A 54 5.38 -1.54 -16.59
CA HIS A 54 6.52 -1.21 -15.73
C HIS A 54 7.76 -2.05 -16.08
N SER A 55 8.93 -1.44 -15.91
CA SER A 55 10.23 -2.11 -16.03
C SER A 55 10.68 -2.69 -14.69
N SER A 56 11.56 -3.71 -14.73
CA SER A 56 11.91 -4.52 -13.57
C SER A 56 12.67 -3.74 -12.48
N ALA A 57 13.92 -3.39 -12.72
CA ALA A 57 14.74 -2.81 -11.67
C ALA A 57 14.29 -1.42 -11.21
N PRO A 58 13.93 -0.46 -12.09
CA PRO A 58 13.45 0.84 -11.66
C PRO A 58 12.19 0.75 -10.79
N TYR A 59 11.23 -0.11 -11.15
CA TYR A 59 10.04 -0.34 -10.36
C TYR A 59 10.36 -0.91 -8.98
N LEU A 60 11.22 -1.94 -8.90
CA LEU A 60 11.60 -2.56 -7.63
C LEU A 60 12.34 -1.59 -6.72
N ILE A 61 13.26 -0.80 -7.26
CA ILE A 61 13.99 0.23 -6.53
C ILE A 61 13.00 1.24 -5.91
N TYR A 62 12.04 1.71 -6.70
CA TYR A 62 11.07 2.69 -6.22
C TYR A 62 10.08 2.10 -5.22
N SER A 63 9.62 0.86 -5.43
CA SER A 63 8.75 0.14 -4.49
C SER A 63 9.43 -0.01 -3.13
N LYS A 64 10.68 -0.47 -3.10
CA LYS A 64 11.50 -0.56 -1.89
C LYS A 64 11.66 0.78 -1.21
N TYR A 65 12.07 1.79 -1.97
CA TYR A 65 12.34 3.13 -1.47
C TYR A 65 11.10 3.77 -0.86
N SER A 66 9.97 3.81 -1.59
CA SER A 66 8.74 4.43 -1.12
C SER A 66 8.13 3.70 0.09
N SER A 67 8.23 2.38 0.14
CA SER A 67 7.79 1.57 1.28
C SER A 67 8.58 1.91 2.55
N SER A 68 9.90 1.98 2.46
CA SER A 68 10.75 2.36 3.59
C SER A 68 10.55 3.83 3.98
N ASN A 69 10.59 4.74 3.02
CA ASN A 69 10.55 6.18 3.28
C ASN A 69 9.21 6.66 3.84
N LYS A 70 8.09 6.14 3.30
CA LYS A 70 6.75 6.65 3.67
C LYS A 70 6.12 5.91 4.84
N PHE A 71 6.32 4.60 4.95
CA PHE A 71 5.73 3.78 5.99
C PHE A 71 6.72 3.35 7.08
N GLY A 72 8.02 3.60 6.91
CA GLY A 72 9.05 3.09 7.81
C GLY A 72 9.22 1.58 7.73
N MET A 73 8.81 0.95 6.63
CA MET A 73 8.94 -0.49 6.45
C MET A 73 10.41 -0.93 6.50
N ASN A 74 10.65 -2.02 7.19
CA ASN A 74 11.95 -2.67 7.34
C ASN A 74 11.77 -4.17 7.59
N LYS A 75 12.84 -4.91 7.78
CA LYS A 75 12.86 -6.37 8.00
C LYS A 75 12.00 -6.86 9.19
N ASN A 76 11.71 -6.01 10.15
CA ASN A 76 10.90 -6.33 11.33
C ASN A 76 9.41 -5.98 11.13
N SER A 77 9.05 -5.42 9.98
CA SER A 77 7.67 -5.03 9.70
C SER A 77 6.81 -6.24 9.37
N VAL A 78 5.57 -6.22 9.87
CA VAL A 78 4.49 -7.11 9.46
C VAL A 78 3.41 -6.24 8.83
N VAL A 79 3.24 -6.39 7.53
CA VAL A 79 2.43 -5.48 6.70
C VAL A 79 1.16 -6.18 6.24
N LEU A 80 0.04 -5.52 6.40
CA LEU A 80 -1.23 -5.90 5.77
C LEU A 80 -1.69 -4.76 4.86
N THR A 81 -1.68 -5.02 3.57
CA THR A 81 -2.26 -4.13 2.56
C THR A 81 -3.53 -4.77 2.01
N ALA A 82 -4.70 -4.19 2.31
CA ALA A 82 -5.97 -4.67 1.79
C ALA A 82 -6.17 -4.14 0.36
N SER A 83 -5.56 -4.82 -0.59
CA SER A 83 -5.63 -4.48 -2.01
C SER A 83 -5.67 -5.75 -2.85
N ASP A 84 -6.37 -5.68 -3.95
CA ASP A 84 -6.45 -6.73 -4.95
C ASP A 84 -5.21 -6.72 -5.86
N ALA A 85 -4.85 -7.89 -6.40
CA ALA A 85 -3.74 -8.05 -7.34
C ALA A 85 -3.97 -7.34 -8.69
N GLY A 86 -5.20 -6.98 -9.02
CA GLY A 86 -5.54 -6.17 -10.20
C GLY A 86 -5.10 -4.70 -10.08
N TRP A 87 -4.68 -4.25 -8.90
CA TRP A 87 -4.29 -2.87 -8.64
C TRP A 87 -2.80 -2.74 -8.38
N ILE A 88 -2.21 -1.62 -8.84
CA ILE A 88 -0.79 -1.31 -8.60
C ILE A 88 -0.41 -1.35 -7.12
N ASN A 89 -1.34 -0.99 -6.26
CA ASN A 89 -1.13 -0.99 -4.82
C ASN A 89 -0.87 -2.39 -4.25
N GLY A 90 -1.58 -3.41 -4.75
CA GLY A 90 -1.33 -4.80 -4.40
C GLY A 90 0.08 -5.25 -4.81
N HIS A 91 0.54 -4.85 -5.99
CA HIS A 91 1.90 -5.13 -6.43
C HIS A 91 2.94 -4.39 -5.58
N THR A 92 2.80 -3.07 -5.44
CA THR A 92 3.83 -2.24 -4.81
C THR A 92 3.92 -2.45 -3.30
N TYR A 93 2.80 -2.41 -2.59
CA TYR A 93 2.79 -2.33 -1.12
C TYR A 93 2.31 -3.57 -0.40
N ALA A 94 1.71 -4.55 -1.12
CA ALA A 94 1.44 -5.86 -0.55
C ALA A 94 2.52 -6.89 -0.92
N LEU A 95 3.27 -6.69 -2.00
CA LEU A 95 4.20 -7.69 -2.51
C LEU A 95 5.64 -7.15 -2.62
N PHE A 96 5.93 -6.36 -3.67
CA PHE A 96 7.32 -6.03 -4.01
C PHE A 96 8.03 -5.15 -2.98
N GLY A 97 7.38 -4.13 -2.46
CA GLY A 97 7.97 -3.23 -1.45
C GLY A 97 8.34 -3.96 -0.16
N PRO A 98 7.38 -4.59 0.54
CA PRO A 98 7.65 -5.33 1.76
C PRO A 98 8.71 -6.42 1.59
N LEU A 99 8.57 -7.28 0.58
CA LEU A 99 9.49 -8.41 0.36
C LEU A 99 10.91 -7.94 0.03
N SER A 100 11.06 -6.85 -0.74
CA SER A 100 12.39 -6.28 -1.04
C SER A 100 13.09 -5.69 0.19
N LEU A 101 12.36 -5.44 1.27
CA LEU A 101 12.87 -4.97 2.56
C LEU A 101 13.07 -6.09 3.57
N GLY A 102 12.75 -7.34 3.21
CA GLY A 102 12.77 -8.48 4.11
C GLY A 102 11.63 -8.47 5.15
N ALA A 103 10.60 -7.67 4.92
CA ALA A 103 9.41 -7.60 5.77
C ALA A 103 8.50 -8.82 5.57
N THR A 104 7.67 -9.10 6.58
CA THR A 104 6.56 -10.06 6.44
C THR A 104 5.35 -9.37 5.84
N THR A 105 4.74 -9.97 4.84
CA THR A 105 3.47 -9.47 4.27
C THR A 105 2.35 -10.46 4.52
N VAL A 106 1.18 -9.94 4.89
CA VAL A 106 -0.06 -10.69 5.06
C VAL A 106 -0.91 -10.47 3.82
N LEU A 107 -1.15 -11.52 3.06
CA LEU A 107 -1.97 -11.48 1.86
C LEU A 107 -3.37 -12.01 2.18
N LEU A 108 -4.39 -11.30 1.73
CA LEU A 108 -5.78 -11.69 1.87
C LEU A 108 -6.31 -12.19 0.52
N GLU A 109 -7.13 -13.24 0.55
CA GLU A 109 -7.85 -13.73 -0.62
C GLU A 109 -8.80 -12.65 -1.19
N SER A 110 -9.39 -11.84 -0.30
CA SER A 110 -10.18 -10.67 -0.67
C SER A 110 -9.88 -9.51 0.26
N PRO A 111 -9.66 -8.29 -0.26
CA PRO A 111 -9.45 -7.11 0.58
C PRO A 111 -10.68 -6.77 1.43
N MET A 112 -11.87 -7.22 1.04
CA MET A 112 -13.11 -7.00 1.77
C MET A 112 -13.20 -7.77 3.09
N LEU A 113 -12.37 -8.77 3.33
CA LEU A 113 -12.37 -9.52 4.59
C LEU A 113 -12.11 -8.63 5.82
N VAL A 114 -11.40 -7.51 5.65
CA VAL A 114 -11.12 -6.59 6.76
C VAL A 114 -12.32 -5.76 7.24
N ILE A 115 -13.46 -5.80 6.54
CA ILE A 115 -14.70 -5.15 7.01
C ILE A 115 -15.44 -5.97 8.08
N ASP A 116 -15.07 -7.23 8.27
CA ASP A 116 -15.46 -7.99 9.45
C ASP A 116 -14.59 -7.59 10.64
N GLU A 117 -15.18 -6.96 11.62
CA GLU A 117 -14.46 -6.45 12.80
C GLU A 117 -13.77 -7.57 13.61
N LEU A 118 -14.42 -8.72 13.76
CA LEU A 118 -13.86 -9.86 14.50
C LEU A 118 -12.69 -10.50 13.73
N PHE A 119 -12.83 -10.59 12.42
CA PHE A 119 -11.76 -11.10 11.56
C PHE A 119 -10.56 -10.16 11.59
N LEU A 120 -10.77 -8.84 11.48
CA LEU A 120 -9.67 -7.87 11.59
C LEU A 120 -8.96 -7.97 12.96
N ILE A 121 -9.71 -8.11 14.05
CA ILE A 121 -9.12 -8.31 15.39
C ILE A 121 -8.24 -9.57 15.42
N LYS A 122 -8.70 -10.66 14.80
CA LYS A 122 -7.89 -11.90 14.68
C LYS A 122 -6.60 -11.66 13.86
N LEU A 123 -6.70 -10.95 12.72
CA LEU A 123 -5.54 -10.59 11.90
C LEU A 123 -4.52 -9.75 12.68
N LEU A 124 -4.98 -8.79 13.47
CA LEU A 124 -4.09 -7.93 14.25
C LEU A 124 -3.27 -8.70 15.31
N LYS A 125 -3.71 -9.90 15.71
CA LYS A 125 -2.91 -10.81 16.57
C LYS A 125 -1.66 -11.35 15.87
N LEU A 126 -1.56 -11.28 14.53
CA LEU A 126 -0.37 -11.60 13.76
C LEU A 126 0.76 -10.56 13.90
N GLN A 127 0.65 -9.66 14.88
CA GLN A 127 1.63 -8.60 15.15
C GLN A 127 1.76 -7.58 14.00
N ILE A 128 0.69 -7.39 13.21
CA ILE A 128 0.67 -6.39 12.15
C ILE A 128 0.98 -5.01 12.74
N ASN A 129 2.02 -4.36 12.23
CA ASN A 129 2.41 -3.02 12.63
C ASN A 129 2.16 -1.97 11.55
N ILE A 130 1.94 -2.38 10.31
CA ILE A 130 1.55 -1.49 9.20
C ILE A 130 0.28 -2.03 8.56
N LEU A 131 -0.78 -1.23 8.59
CA LEU A 131 -2.07 -1.53 7.97
C LEU A 131 -2.34 -0.50 6.87
N TYR A 132 -2.54 -0.95 5.63
CA TYR A 132 -2.76 -0.07 4.49
C TYR A 132 -4.08 -0.38 3.80
N LEU A 133 -5.01 0.56 3.80
CA LEU A 133 -6.40 0.37 3.43
C LEU A 133 -6.88 1.38 2.38
N PRO A 134 -7.73 0.96 1.43
CA PRO A 134 -8.55 1.88 0.64
C PRO A 134 -9.47 2.71 1.54
N VAL A 135 -9.62 3.99 1.22
CA VAL A 135 -10.53 4.88 1.98
C VAL A 135 -11.98 4.39 1.92
N THR A 136 -12.40 3.79 0.81
CA THR A 136 -13.70 3.12 0.68
C THR A 136 -13.91 2.04 1.74
N ILE A 137 -12.92 1.18 1.96
CA ILE A 137 -12.96 0.15 3.01
C ILE A 137 -13.07 0.80 4.39
N ILE A 138 -12.28 1.85 4.68
CA ILE A 138 -12.34 2.55 5.96
C ILE A 138 -13.75 3.16 6.20
N ARG A 139 -14.39 3.68 5.14
CA ARG A 139 -15.76 4.20 5.22
C ARG A 139 -16.78 3.10 5.53
N ILE A 140 -16.63 1.91 4.93
CA ILE A 140 -17.49 0.76 5.20
C ILE A 140 -17.30 0.30 6.66
N MET A 141 -16.04 0.15 7.10
CA MET A 141 -15.72 -0.18 8.49
C MET A 141 -16.37 0.81 9.47
N LYS A 142 -16.36 2.12 9.16
CA LYS A 142 -17.00 3.15 10.00
C LYS A 142 -18.49 2.93 10.16
N LYS A 143 -19.17 2.36 9.17
CA LYS A 143 -20.60 2.04 9.24
C LYS A 143 -20.89 0.75 9.98
N LEU A 144 -20.04 -0.26 9.82
CA LEU A 144 -20.27 -1.62 10.29
C LEU A 144 -19.72 -1.90 11.69
N PHE A 145 -18.60 -1.27 12.05
CA PHE A 145 -17.88 -1.58 13.28
C PHE A 145 -18.62 -1.06 14.51
N SER A 146 -18.57 -1.84 15.58
CA SER A 146 -19.10 -1.48 16.90
C SER A 146 -18.46 -0.18 17.43
N LYS A 147 -19.05 0.42 18.47
CA LYS A 147 -18.47 1.59 19.15
C LYS A 147 -17.22 1.25 19.99
N LYS A 148 -16.99 -0.04 20.30
CA LYS A 148 -15.86 -0.50 21.10
C LYS A 148 -14.54 -0.26 20.37
N LYS A 149 -13.55 0.26 21.10
CA LYS A 149 -12.20 0.46 20.56
C LYS A 149 -11.50 -0.89 20.37
N ILE A 150 -10.69 -0.98 19.32
CA ILE A 150 -9.80 -2.11 19.11
C ILE A 150 -8.45 -1.78 19.78
N THR A 151 -8.07 -2.62 20.72
CA THR A 151 -6.83 -2.49 21.50
C THR A 151 -6.03 -3.79 21.43
N ASN A 152 -4.90 -3.87 22.11
CA ASN A 152 -4.04 -5.07 22.12
C ASN A 152 -3.52 -5.48 20.74
N HIS A 153 -3.05 -4.50 19.97
CA HIS A 153 -2.38 -4.69 18.69
C HIS A 153 -1.05 -3.94 18.65
N LYS A 154 -0.25 -4.21 17.61
CA LYS A 154 1.06 -3.60 17.38
C LYS A 154 1.06 -2.54 16.28
N LEU A 155 -0.10 -2.08 15.84
CA LEU A 155 -0.19 -1.07 14.80
C LEU A 155 0.57 0.21 15.17
N GLN A 156 1.46 0.62 14.28
CA GLN A 156 2.25 1.84 14.34
C GLN A 156 1.85 2.81 13.23
N THR A 157 1.57 2.28 12.05
CA THR A 157 1.25 3.06 10.87
C THR A 157 -0.03 2.57 10.22
N LEU A 158 -0.91 3.51 9.87
CA LEU A 158 -2.12 3.27 9.10
C LEU A 158 -2.05 4.07 7.80
N GLY A 159 -1.90 3.38 6.69
CA GLY A 159 -1.97 3.98 5.36
C GLY A 159 -3.39 4.08 4.83
N SER A 160 -3.68 5.11 4.05
CA SER A 160 -4.93 5.24 3.29
C SER A 160 -4.66 5.59 1.83
N MET A 161 -5.49 5.08 0.93
CA MET A 161 -5.30 5.20 -0.52
C MET A 161 -6.60 5.26 -1.31
N GLY A 162 -6.45 5.62 -2.60
CA GLY A 162 -7.49 5.55 -3.63
C GLY A 162 -8.39 6.76 -3.70
N GLU A 163 -8.59 7.45 -2.59
CA GLU A 163 -9.45 8.64 -2.48
C GLU A 163 -8.91 9.58 -1.38
N PRO A 164 -9.30 10.87 -1.40
CA PRO A 164 -9.02 11.77 -0.28
C PRO A 164 -9.64 11.25 1.03
N LEU A 165 -8.85 11.19 2.10
CA LEU A 165 -9.31 10.77 3.42
C LEU A 165 -10.03 11.94 4.11
N ALA A 166 -11.37 11.87 4.18
CA ALA A 166 -12.13 12.88 4.89
C ALA A 166 -11.72 12.98 6.38
N PRO A 167 -11.60 14.19 6.96
CA PRO A 167 -11.17 14.38 8.36
C PRO A 167 -11.97 13.56 9.37
N SER A 168 -13.29 13.46 9.18
CA SER A 168 -14.16 12.67 10.04
C SER A 168 -13.91 11.16 9.96
N VAL A 169 -13.44 10.65 8.84
CA VAL A 169 -13.07 9.24 8.65
C VAL A 169 -11.70 8.98 9.27
N GLY A 170 -10.73 9.86 9.05
CA GLY A 170 -9.41 9.79 9.67
C GLY A 170 -9.49 9.86 11.21
N SER A 171 -10.27 10.79 11.75
CA SER A 171 -10.48 10.89 13.19
C SER A 171 -11.19 9.65 13.77
N TRP A 172 -12.13 9.08 13.03
CA TRP A 172 -12.80 7.86 13.46
C TRP A 172 -11.83 6.67 13.55
N ILE A 173 -11.07 6.40 12.48
CA ILE A 173 -10.20 5.22 12.46
C ILE A 173 -9.07 5.30 13.50
N THR A 174 -8.49 6.48 13.74
CA THR A 174 -7.48 6.66 14.78
C THR A 174 -8.05 6.43 16.17
N LYS A 175 -9.26 6.94 16.45
CA LYS A 175 -9.96 6.68 17.71
C LYS A 175 -10.32 5.21 17.87
N LYS A 176 -10.83 4.58 16.80
CA LYS A 176 -11.21 3.16 16.77
C LYS A 176 -10.03 2.24 17.08
N MET A 177 -8.88 2.49 16.44
CA MET A 177 -7.65 1.74 16.62
C MET A 177 -6.78 2.25 17.78
N LYS A 178 -7.22 3.22 18.56
CA LYS A 178 -6.44 3.82 19.64
C LYS A 178 -5.02 4.24 19.21
N MET A 179 -4.93 4.85 18.03
CA MET A 179 -3.67 5.29 17.42
C MET A 179 -3.51 6.82 17.51
N ASN A 180 -2.27 7.29 17.42
CA ASN A 180 -1.99 8.72 17.28
C ASN A 180 -2.44 9.21 15.89
N LYS A 181 -2.84 10.49 15.79
CA LYS A 181 -3.15 11.16 14.52
C LYS A 181 -1.98 11.09 13.55
N ASN A 182 -0.75 11.21 14.03
CA ASN A 182 0.49 11.16 13.24
C ASN A 182 0.79 9.78 12.65
N SER A 183 0.07 8.75 13.07
CA SER A 183 0.20 7.39 12.52
C SER A 183 -0.48 7.22 11.17
N ILE A 184 -1.23 8.24 10.68
CA ILE A 184 -1.89 8.17 9.38
C ILE A 184 -0.93 8.64 8.28
N VAL A 185 -0.74 7.77 7.28
CA VAL A 185 -0.04 8.04 6.02
C VAL A 185 -1.06 8.03 4.89
N ASN A 186 -1.67 9.18 4.61
CA ASN A 186 -2.57 9.33 3.48
C ASN A 186 -1.77 9.50 2.20
N THR A 187 -2.05 8.72 1.16
CA THR A 187 -1.17 8.59 -0.01
C THR A 187 -1.85 9.02 -1.29
N TYR A 188 -1.05 9.64 -2.18
CA TYR A 188 -1.43 9.94 -3.54
C TYR A 188 -0.46 9.31 -4.53
N PHE A 189 -0.98 8.49 -5.44
CA PHE A 189 -0.27 7.87 -6.55
C PHE A 189 -1.25 7.28 -7.55
N GLN A 190 -0.73 6.85 -8.70
CA GLN A 190 -1.48 6.25 -9.79
C GLN A 190 -0.75 5.00 -10.28
N THR A 191 -1.40 4.19 -11.12
CA THR A 191 -0.79 3.03 -11.76
C THR A 191 0.45 3.45 -12.55
N GLU A 192 0.39 4.57 -13.25
CA GLU A 192 1.45 5.15 -14.06
C GLU A 192 2.70 5.52 -13.25
N THR A 193 2.55 5.74 -11.96
CA THR A 193 3.63 6.20 -11.06
C THR A 193 4.25 5.09 -10.23
N ALA A 194 3.77 3.85 -10.34
CA ALA A 194 4.16 2.66 -9.58
C ALA A 194 3.95 2.75 -8.07
N GLY A 195 4.21 3.88 -7.48
CA GLY A 195 4.14 4.09 -6.04
C GLY A 195 3.88 5.54 -5.67
N ILE A 196 3.92 5.80 -4.37
CA ILE A 196 3.51 7.06 -3.74
C ILE A 196 4.32 8.24 -4.29
N ILE A 197 3.61 9.19 -4.88
CA ILE A 197 4.16 10.48 -5.32
C ILE A 197 4.21 11.44 -4.16
N SER A 198 3.16 11.46 -3.35
CA SER A 198 2.99 12.39 -2.24
C SER A 198 2.30 11.70 -1.06
N SER A 199 2.83 11.89 0.12
CA SER A 199 2.24 11.51 1.40
C SER A 199 3.01 12.12 2.57
N PRO A 200 2.43 12.27 3.76
CA PRO A 200 3.22 12.49 4.98
C PRO A 200 4.12 11.27 5.23
N LYS A 201 5.20 11.46 5.97
CA LYS A 201 5.99 10.36 6.51
C LYS A 201 5.34 9.82 7.79
N TYR A 202 5.54 8.53 8.07
CA TYR A 202 4.96 7.84 9.23
C TYR A 202 5.34 8.45 10.60
N SER A 203 6.49 9.11 10.71
CA SER A 203 7.01 9.74 11.94
C SER A 203 6.90 11.27 11.94
N GLU A 204 6.27 11.86 10.92
CA GLU A 204 6.22 13.31 10.78
C GLU A 204 5.19 13.92 11.72
N ASP A 205 5.56 14.99 12.44
CA ASP A 205 4.61 15.69 13.29
C ASP A 205 3.55 16.40 12.46
N CYS A 206 2.32 15.93 12.60
CA CYS A 206 1.16 16.40 11.84
C CYS A 206 0.25 17.34 12.63
N LYS A 207 0.74 18.03 13.68
CA LYS A 207 -0.10 18.89 14.55
C LYS A 207 -0.93 19.90 13.75
N SER A 208 -0.35 20.47 12.69
CA SER A 208 -1.00 21.44 11.81
C SER A 208 -1.62 20.87 10.54
N ARG A 209 -1.43 19.56 10.26
CA ARG A 209 -1.85 18.95 8.99
C ARG A 209 -3.25 18.33 9.08
N PRO A 210 -4.17 18.67 8.16
CA PRO A 210 -5.47 17.99 8.05
C PRO A 210 -5.31 16.50 7.75
N HIS A 211 -6.21 15.65 8.25
CA HIS A 211 -6.18 14.21 7.97
C HIS A 211 -6.21 13.87 6.47
N GLY A 212 -6.88 14.68 5.66
CA GLY A 212 -6.97 14.48 4.21
C GLY A 212 -5.75 14.94 3.42
N SER A 213 -4.76 15.59 4.07
CA SER A 213 -3.55 16.03 3.39
C SER A 213 -2.73 14.82 2.95
N VAL A 214 -2.25 14.84 1.71
CA VAL A 214 -1.28 13.89 1.17
C VAL A 214 0.16 14.35 1.38
N GLY A 215 0.39 15.37 2.21
CA GLY A 215 1.74 15.83 2.58
C GLY A 215 2.57 16.31 1.40
N ASP A 216 3.88 16.17 1.56
CA ASP A 216 4.85 16.58 0.56
C ASP A 216 5.18 15.47 -0.44
N THR A 217 5.79 15.87 -1.54
CA THR A 217 6.27 14.92 -2.55
C THR A 217 7.24 13.91 -1.96
N THR A 218 7.30 12.75 -2.59
CA THR A 218 8.22 11.68 -2.21
C THR A 218 9.63 12.06 -2.62
N ASN A 219 10.28 12.80 -1.76
CA ASN A 219 11.62 13.36 -1.95
C ASN A 219 11.70 14.57 -2.90
N LYS A 220 12.86 15.21 -2.83
CA LYS A 220 13.35 16.18 -3.79
C LYS A 220 13.45 15.62 -5.24
N ILE A 221 13.27 14.30 -5.42
CA ILE A 221 13.30 13.63 -6.71
C ILE A 221 12.05 13.95 -7.54
N ILE A 222 10.87 14.01 -6.92
CA ILE A 222 9.63 14.32 -7.61
C ILE A 222 9.29 15.79 -7.40
N LYS A 223 9.41 16.56 -8.46
CA LYS A 223 8.99 17.96 -8.46
C LYS A 223 7.59 18.05 -9.05
N LEU A 224 6.65 18.60 -8.29
CA LEU A 224 5.31 18.91 -8.76
C LEU A 224 5.21 20.39 -9.10
N ASN A 225 4.57 20.71 -10.21
CA ASN A 225 4.14 22.08 -10.49
C ASN A 225 2.77 22.29 -9.85
N ILE A 226 2.77 22.86 -8.67
CA ILE A 226 1.56 23.29 -7.96
C ILE A 226 1.61 24.80 -7.89
N LYS A 227 0.86 25.49 -8.75
CA LYS A 227 0.71 26.94 -8.65
C LYS A 227 -0.23 27.25 -7.49
N SER A 228 0.16 28.19 -6.65
CA SER A 228 -0.64 28.70 -5.52
C SER A 228 -1.82 29.55 -6.01
N ASN A 229 -2.83 28.94 -6.58
CA ASN A 229 -4.05 29.60 -6.99
C ASN A 229 -5.26 28.96 -6.30
N LYS A 230 -6.26 29.75 -5.96
CA LYS A 230 -7.51 29.32 -5.30
C LYS A 230 -8.37 28.37 -6.18
N LYS A 231 -8.02 28.16 -7.45
CA LYS A 231 -8.75 27.26 -8.37
C LYS A 231 -8.05 25.90 -8.49
N PRO A 232 -8.79 24.79 -8.62
CA PRO A 232 -8.23 23.49 -8.94
C PRO A 232 -7.35 23.57 -10.19
N GLN A 233 -6.20 22.93 -10.16
CA GLN A 233 -5.23 22.91 -11.26
C GLN A 233 -4.76 21.49 -11.52
N GLU A 234 -4.31 21.28 -12.75
CA GLU A 234 -3.63 20.05 -13.14
C GLU A 234 -2.31 19.91 -12.38
N ILE A 235 -2.09 18.73 -11.80
CA ILE A 235 -0.82 18.37 -11.17
C ILE A 235 0.14 17.88 -12.25
N LYS A 236 1.21 18.63 -12.50
CA LYS A 236 2.27 18.24 -13.44
C LYS A 236 3.47 17.71 -12.70
N ILE A 237 3.94 16.53 -13.09
CA ILE A 237 5.20 15.97 -12.59
C ILE A 237 6.29 16.40 -13.55
N LEU A 238 7.29 17.13 -13.03
CA LEU A 238 8.32 17.80 -13.86
C LEU A 238 9.58 16.98 -14.05
N THR A 239 9.77 15.92 -13.30
CA THR A 239 11.00 15.12 -13.32
C THR A 239 10.69 13.64 -13.50
N PRO A 240 11.47 12.91 -14.31
CA PRO A 240 11.40 11.46 -14.32
C PRO A 240 11.92 10.89 -13.00
N TRP A 241 11.41 9.72 -12.60
CA TRP A 241 11.88 8.97 -11.43
C TRP A 241 11.82 7.46 -11.71
N PRO A 242 12.49 6.62 -10.91
CA PRO A 242 12.55 5.18 -11.19
C PRO A 242 11.17 4.49 -11.25
N GLY A 243 10.17 4.98 -10.52
CA GLY A 243 8.82 4.41 -10.51
C GLY A 243 7.95 4.77 -11.72
N LEU A 244 8.40 5.67 -12.61
CA LEU A 244 7.61 6.04 -13.77
C LEU A 244 7.36 4.83 -14.68
N MET A 245 6.15 4.69 -15.20
CA MET A 245 5.82 3.67 -16.19
C MET A 245 6.79 3.68 -17.37
N LYS A 246 7.07 2.51 -17.93
CA LYS A 246 7.93 2.39 -19.12
C LYS A 246 7.21 2.89 -20.38
N ARG A 247 5.95 2.48 -20.54
CA ARG A 247 5.11 2.90 -21.68
C ARG A 247 3.63 2.59 -21.39
N VAL A 248 2.78 3.23 -22.17
CA VAL A 248 1.35 2.89 -22.30
C VAL A 248 1.20 1.96 -23.50
N ILE A 249 0.41 0.91 -23.33
CA ILE A 249 -0.02 0.00 -24.39
C ILE A 249 -1.51 0.25 -24.55
N ASN A 250 -1.91 0.68 -25.70
CA ASN A 250 -3.33 0.75 -26.06
C ASN A 250 -3.82 -0.66 -26.40
N GLY A 251 -4.97 -1.03 -25.84
CA GLY A 251 -5.65 -2.27 -26.19
C GLY A 251 -6.23 -2.21 -27.59
#